data_72f88053419d93c1b0f8285b990d153e
#
_entry.id   72f88053419d93c1b0f8285b990d153e
#
_cell.length_a   1.000
_cell.length_b   1.000
_cell.length_c   1.000
_cell.angle_alpha   90.00
_cell.angle_beta   90.00
_cell.angle_gamma   90.00
#
_symmetry.space_group_name_H-M   'P 1'
#
loop_
_entity.id
_entity.type
_entity.pdbx_description
1 polymer ?
#
loop_
_entity_poly.entity_id
_entity_poly.type
_entity_poly.pdbx_seq_one_letter_code
_entity_poly.pdbx_strand_id
1 'polypeptide(L)'
;MILTLVRDLMDVPATEWDALTGHAGLYLSHQWLAAHQHDPTAQVHYALVHADGRLIAAAPLHVVDSEPNALYRVHDLIPDRTPARTLLAGARRGYFNSPLLHPRLTPDRRREALNELVKSASSLAAVHEAQPWWLYVTDTAAAELADACGTKPMQLGEDARIPLPGSTFDDYLAGLPSKRRVAIRRERRAFAEAGYELRTQRLSECADPAGALLAQLQERHGHPADPAFMARLLRDQAEGMADSGVVLAAYAEGRMVAFSLFYRQADTVWLRATGYDYARLRGAHEYFNLVYYLPIEDAYAHGAAALHLGMESLRAKTLRGAVTSPLWAIEGAGSTVGRPGRP
;
A
#
# COMPACT_ATOMS: atom_id res chain seq x y z
N MET A 1 22.43 -20.03 7.02
CA MET A 1 21.56 -19.32 6.05
C MET A 1 22.37 -18.92 4.84
N ILE A 2 21.74 -18.85 3.65
CA ILE A 2 22.38 -18.39 2.42
C ILE A 2 21.61 -17.15 1.97
N LEU A 3 22.33 -16.04 1.78
CA LEU A 3 21.79 -14.80 1.23
C LEU A 3 22.12 -14.72 -0.26
N THR A 4 21.12 -14.41 -1.08
CA THR A 4 21.28 -14.13 -2.51
C THR A 4 20.58 -12.82 -2.88
N LEU A 5 21.10 -12.14 -3.92
CA LEU A 5 20.45 -10.98 -4.52
C LEU A 5 20.08 -11.31 -5.96
N VAL A 6 18.82 -11.11 -6.31
CA VAL A 6 18.34 -11.23 -7.70
C VAL A 6 17.80 -9.87 -8.16
N ARG A 7 17.76 -9.65 -9.48
CA ARG A 7 17.25 -8.41 -10.09
C ARG A 7 15.88 -8.56 -10.73
N ASP A 8 15.51 -9.79 -11.04
CA ASP A 8 14.20 -10.08 -11.60
C ASP A 8 13.43 -10.97 -10.62
N LEU A 9 12.27 -10.50 -10.18
CA LEU A 9 11.41 -11.25 -9.28
C LEU A 9 10.82 -12.51 -9.96
N MET A 10 10.78 -12.52 -11.29
CA MET A 10 10.33 -13.67 -12.07
C MET A 10 11.26 -14.89 -11.92
N ASP A 11 12.50 -14.68 -11.47
CA ASP A 11 13.42 -15.76 -11.09
C ASP A 11 13.04 -16.45 -9.77
N VAL A 12 12.08 -15.88 -9.02
CA VAL A 12 11.61 -16.41 -7.73
C VAL A 12 10.19 -16.95 -7.89
N PRO A 13 9.92 -18.22 -7.56
CA PRO A 13 8.58 -18.76 -7.63
C PRO A 13 7.59 -17.96 -6.78
N ALA A 14 6.48 -17.51 -7.38
CA ALA A 14 5.47 -16.72 -6.69
C ALA A 14 4.93 -17.42 -5.43
N THR A 15 4.78 -18.75 -5.48
CA THR A 15 4.32 -19.53 -4.33
C THR A 15 5.28 -19.53 -3.16
N GLU A 16 6.60 -19.47 -3.40
CA GLU A 16 7.61 -19.37 -2.35
C GLU A 16 7.64 -17.96 -1.75
N TRP A 17 7.57 -16.93 -2.61
CA TRP A 17 7.50 -15.55 -2.18
C TRP A 17 6.23 -15.28 -1.35
N ASP A 18 5.07 -15.64 -1.88
CA ASP A 18 3.78 -15.36 -1.25
C ASP A 18 3.56 -16.17 0.04
N ALA A 19 4.28 -17.28 0.25
CA ALA A 19 4.33 -17.97 1.53
C ALA A 19 4.95 -17.11 2.65
N LEU A 20 5.74 -16.09 2.32
CA LEU A 20 6.31 -15.12 3.27
C LEU A 20 5.37 -13.94 3.52
N THR A 21 4.49 -13.61 2.58
CA THR A 21 3.73 -12.35 2.64
C THR A 21 2.72 -12.34 3.79
N GLY A 22 2.07 -13.47 4.11
CA GLY A 22 1.14 -13.57 5.23
C GLY A 22 0.25 -12.32 5.37
N HIS A 23 0.41 -11.56 6.45
CA HIS A 23 -0.28 -10.30 6.70
C HIS A 23 0.44 -9.06 6.12
N ALA A 24 1.56 -9.23 5.42
CA ALA A 24 2.27 -8.11 4.78
C ALA A 24 1.51 -7.50 3.59
N GLY A 25 0.47 -8.17 3.14
CA GLY A 25 -0.59 -7.64 2.28
C GLY A 25 -0.20 -7.42 0.83
N LEU A 26 -1.06 -6.68 0.12
CA LEU A 26 -1.01 -6.45 -1.32
C LEU A 26 0.34 -5.94 -1.82
N TYR A 27 0.88 -4.91 -1.18
CA TYR A 27 2.04 -4.17 -1.68
C TYR A 27 3.37 -4.92 -1.62
N LEU A 28 3.41 -6.04 -0.91
CA LEU A 28 4.55 -6.95 -0.83
C LEU A 28 4.28 -8.31 -1.49
N SER A 29 3.11 -8.52 -2.11
CA SER A 29 2.84 -9.72 -2.90
C SER A 29 3.76 -9.79 -4.12
N HIS A 30 4.06 -11.01 -4.56
CA HIS A 30 4.87 -11.25 -5.75
C HIS A 30 4.31 -10.49 -6.97
N GLN A 31 3.01 -10.60 -7.20
CA GLN A 31 2.34 -9.96 -8.34
C GLN A 31 2.46 -8.44 -8.32
N TRP A 32 2.24 -7.79 -7.15
CA TRP A 32 2.37 -6.34 -7.04
C TRP A 32 3.81 -5.87 -7.31
N LEU A 33 4.77 -6.54 -6.73
CA LEU A 33 6.18 -6.18 -6.89
C LEU A 33 6.67 -6.41 -8.32
N ALA A 34 6.28 -7.54 -8.95
CA ALA A 34 6.59 -7.83 -10.35
C ALA A 34 6.00 -6.77 -11.29
N ALA A 35 4.77 -6.32 -11.05
CA ALA A 35 4.12 -5.26 -11.82
C ALA A 35 4.87 -3.90 -11.77
N HIS A 36 5.67 -3.67 -10.73
CA HIS A 36 6.37 -2.40 -10.51
C HIS A 36 7.90 -2.51 -10.56
N GLN A 37 8.46 -3.69 -10.87
CA GLN A 37 9.92 -3.88 -10.85
C GLN A 37 10.68 -3.12 -11.95
N HIS A 38 10.02 -2.79 -13.05
CA HIS A 38 10.63 -2.06 -14.18
C HIS A 38 10.42 -0.55 -14.11
N ASP A 39 10.14 0.00 -12.92
CA ASP A 39 10.06 1.44 -12.69
C ASP A 39 11.40 2.12 -13.02
N PRO A 40 11.47 3.00 -14.04
CA PRO A 40 12.74 3.59 -14.49
C PRO A 40 13.37 4.52 -13.46
N THR A 41 12.68 4.87 -12.39
CA THR A 41 13.17 5.75 -11.33
C THR A 41 13.90 5.02 -10.22
N ALA A 42 14.08 3.69 -10.32
CA ALA A 42 14.81 2.90 -9.34
C ALA A 42 15.53 1.70 -9.98
N GLN A 43 16.66 1.31 -9.40
CA GLN A 43 17.27 0.00 -9.64
C GLN A 43 16.77 -0.95 -8.57
N VAL A 44 16.06 -2.00 -8.99
CA VAL A 44 15.44 -2.96 -8.06
C VAL A 44 16.32 -4.18 -7.88
N HIS A 45 16.41 -4.63 -6.63
CA HIS A 45 17.02 -5.89 -6.23
C HIS A 45 16.11 -6.57 -5.22
N TYR A 46 16.18 -7.88 -5.14
CA TYR A 46 15.45 -8.66 -4.15
C TYR A 46 16.46 -9.46 -3.31
N ALA A 47 16.51 -9.14 -2.01
CA ALA A 47 17.28 -9.90 -1.05
C ALA A 47 16.50 -11.16 -0.65
N LEU A 48 17.11 -12.32 -0.81
CA LEU A 48 16.52 -13.63 -0.54
C LEU A 48 17.36 -14.38 0.48
N VAL A 49 16.77 -14.78 1.58
CA VAL A 49 17.43 -15.59 2.61
C VAL A 49 16.86 -17.01 2.58
N HIS A 50 17.72 -17.98 2.29
CA HIS A 50 17.36 -19.41 2.26
C HIS A 50 17.96 -20.15 3.45
N ALA A 51 17.21 -21.11 3.98
CA ALA A 51 17.68 -22.11 4.92
C ALA A 51 17.09 -23.47 4.54
N ASP A 52 17.93 -24.50 4.58
CA ASP A 52 17.55 -25.89 4.26
C ASP A 52 16.81 -25.99 2.89
N GLY A 53 17.31 -25.22 1.90
CA GLY A 53 16.78 -25.19 0.52
C GLY A 53 15.45 -24.45 0.37
N ARG A 54 14.94 -23.75 1.39
CA ARG A 54 13.67 -23.03 1.36
C ARG A 54 13.88 -21.52 1.54
N LEU A 55 13.11 -20.71 0.84
CA LEU A 55 13.05 -19.27 1.07
C LEU A 55 12.37 -18.99 2.42
N ILE A 56 13.09 -18.35 3.35
CA ILE A 56 12.61 -18.07 4.70
C ILE A 56 12.45 -16.57 5.01
N ALA A 57 13.12 -15.71 4.25
CA ALA A 57 12.95 -14.28 4.35
C ALA A 57 13.27 -13.60 3.02
N ALA A 58 12.63 -12.44 2.77
CA ALA A 58 12.89 -11.64 1.59
C ALA A 58 12.63 -10.16 1.84
N ALA A 59 13.28 -9.30 1.04
CA ALA A 59 12.99 -7.88 0.98
C ALA A 59 13.28 -7.33 -0.42
N PRO A 60 12.36 -6.56 -1.03
CA PRO A 60 12.70 -5.73 -2.19
C PRO A 60 13.56 -4.56 -1.74
N LEU A 61 14.57 -4.22 -2.54
CA LEU A 61 15.54 -3.16 -2.30
C LEU A 61 15.62 -2.27 -3.53
N HIS A 62 15.29 -0.99 -3.38
CA HIS A 62 15.22 -0.03 -4.47
C HIS A 62 16.32 1.04 -4.29
N VAL A 63 17.31 1.06 -5.17
CA VAL A 63 18.30 2.14 -5.22
C VAL A 63 17.70 3.27 -6.04
N VAL A 64 17.59 4.46 -5.45
CA VAL A 64 16.88 5.60 -6.01
C VAL A 64 17.79 6.83 -5.97
N ASP A 65 18.07 7.41 -7.14
CA ASP A 65 18.85 8.64 -7.26
C ASP A 65 18.02 9.88 -6.93
N SER A 66 16.80 9.93 -7.48
CA SER A 66 15.84 11.02 -7.25
C SER A 66 14.43 10.47 -7.21
N GLU A 67 13.81 10.48 -6.05
CA GLU A 67 12.44 9.99 -5.86
C GLU A 67 11.41 11.02 -6.32
N PRO A 68 10.60 10.74 -7.35
CA PRO A 68 9.59 11.68 -7.83
C PRO A 68 8.41 11.85 -6.87
N ASN A 69 8.10 10.82 -6.08
CA ASN A 69 6.99 10.85 -5.13
C ASN A 69 7.43 11.45 -3.79
N ALA A 70 6.90 12.63 -3.44
CA ALA A 70 7.19 13.31 -2.17
C ALA A 70 6.98 12.41 -0.94
N LEU A 71 5.99 11.50 -1.00
CA LEU A 71 5.70 10.56 0.07
C LEU A 71 6.74 9.44 0.23
N TYR A 72 7.77 9.40 -0.63
CA TYR A 72 8.93 8.49 -0.50
C TYR A 72 10.26 9.23 -0.47
N ARG A 73 10.24 10.56 -0.58
CA ARG A 73 11.45 11.39 -0.46
C ARG A 73 11.81 11.56 1.02
N VAL A 74 12.89 10.91 1.44
CA VAL A 74 13.31 10.88 2.85
C VAL A 74 13.50 12.29 3.42
N HIS A 75 14.06 13.23 2.65
CA HIS A 75 14.27 14.60 3.11
C HIS A 75 12.99 15.43 3.23
N ASP A 76 11.88 15.03 2.60
CA ASP A 76 10.56 15.64 2.80
C ASP A 76 9.84 15.03 4.03
N LEU A 77 10.15 13.78 4.35
CA LEU A 77 9.48 13.03 5.41
C LEU A 77 10.16 13.13 6.77
N ILE A 78 11.49 13.24 6.78
CA ILE A 78 12.29 13.17 8.00
C ILE A 78 12.99 14.51 8.22
N PRO A 79 12.77 15.16 9.36
CA PRO A 79 13.43 16.42 9.70
C PRO A 79 14.98 16.31 9.63
N ASP A 80 15.62 17.41 9.29
CA ASP A 80 17.08 17.56 9.23
C ASP A 80 17.79 16.62 8.23
N ARG A 81 17.07 16.06 7.25
CA ARG A 81 17.66 15.29 6.16
C ARG A 81 17.80 16.13 4.90
N THR A 82 18.91 15.94 4.20
CA THR A 82 19.18 16.57 2.90
C THR A 82 18.92 15.59 1.76
N PRO A 83 18.64 16.08 0.54
CA PRO A 83 18.56 15.23 -0.64
C PRO A 83 19.81 14.37 -0.80
N ALA A 84 19.61 13.07 -0.93
CA ALA A 84 20.68 12.09 -1.12
C ALA A 84 20.14 10.89 -1.89
N ARG A 85 21.06 10.14 -2.53
CA ARG A 85 20.73 8.82 -3.05
C ARG A 85 20.24 7.95 -1.91
N THR A 86 19.13 7.28 -2.09
CA THR A 86 18.51 6.43 -1.06
C THR A 86 18.40 4.99 -1.52
N LEU A 87 18.52 4.05 -0.59
CA LEU A 87 18.07 2.69 -0.76
C LEU A 87 16.78 2.52 0.04
N LEU A 88 15.66 2.37 -0.65
CA LEU A 88 14.36 2.12 -0.02
C LEU A 88 14.13 0.60 0.05
N ALA A 89 14.05 0.08 1.26
CA ALA A 89 13.81 -1.33 1.51
C ALA A 89 12.30 -1.58 1.77
N GLY A 90 11.76 -2.63 1.15
CA GLY A 90 10.35 -2.96 1.19
C GLY A 90 9.53 -2.35 0.05
N ALA A 91 8.21 -2.27 0.20
CA ALA A 91 7.32 -1.74 -0.83
C ALA A 91 7.58 -0.26 -1.12
N ARG A 92 7.69 0.10 -2.40
CA ARG A 92 7.90 1.49 -2.85
C ARG A 92 6.66 2.11 -3.51
N ARG A 93 5.64 1.33 -3.85
CA ARG A 93 4.41 1.81 -4.51
C ARG A 93 3.15 1.55 -3.67
N GLY A 94 3.32 1.38 -2.35
CA GLY A 94 2.25 1.25 -1.36
C GLY A 94 2.75 1.72 0.00
N TYR A 95 1.89 2.28 0.82
CA TYR A 95 2.24 2.87 2.12
C TYR A 95 2.00 1.88 3.28
N PHE A 96 2.41 0.64 3.09
CA PHE A 96 2.29 -0.44 4.07
C PHE A 96 3.43 -1.42 3.82
N ASN A 97 4.34 -1.54 4.77
CA ASN A 97 5.61 -2.24 4.59
C ASN A 97 5.95 -3.11 5.80
N SER A 98 6.62 -4.22 5.54
CA SER A 98 7.18 -5.12 6.55
C SER A 98 8.30 -5.94 5.91
N PRO A 99 9.37 -6.32 6.61
CA PRO A 99 10.25 -7.36 6.14
C PRO A 99 9.46 -8.67 6.00
N LEU A 100 9.66 -9.38 4.90
CA LEU A 100 9.00 -10.67 4.66
C LEU A 100 9.76 -11.76 5.39
N LEU A 101 9.10 -12.39 6.36
CA LEU A 101 9.67 -13.44 7.18
C LEU A 101 8.68 -14.60 7.29
N HIS A 102 9.15 -15.81 7.02
CA HIS A 102 8.28 -17.00 7.05
C HIS A 102 7.61 -17.15 8.43
N PRO A 103 6.28 -17.29 8.50
CA PRO A 103 5.52 -17.23 9.76
C PRO A 103 5.84 -18.35 10.77
N ARG A 104 6.45 -19.44 10.31
CA ARG A 104 6.83 -20.58 11.16
C ARG A 104 8.26 -20.53 11.68
N LEU A 105 8.97 -19.42 11.52
CA LEU A 105 10.31 -19.26 12.08
C LEU A 105 10.23 -19.19 13.61
N THR A 106 11.17 -19.86 14.29
CA THR A 106 11.40 -19.64 15.73
C THR A 106 11.92 -18.22 15.96
N PRO A 107 11.76 -17.64 17.16
CA PRO A 107 12.23 -16.28 17.44
C PRO A 107 13.71 -16.06 17.09
N ASP A 108 14.58 -17.01 17.36
CA ASP A 108 16.01 -16.91 17.05
C ASP A 108 16.27 -16.93 15.54
N ARG A 109 15.66 -17.87 14.82
CA ARG A 109 15.75 -17.95 13.35
C ARG A 109 15.17 -16.72 12.67
N ARG A 110 14.09 -16.17 13.22
CA ARG A 110 13.47 -14.94 12.74
C ARG A 110 14.45 -13.76 12.89
N ARG A 111 15.08 -13.61 14.04
CA ARG A 111 16.09 -12.58 14.29
C ARG A 111 17.31 -12.73 13.37
N GLU A 112 17.83 -13.95 13.18
CA GLU A 112 18.93 -14.23 12.29
C GLU A 112 18.58 -13.84 10.84
N ALA A 113 17.39 -14.25 10.33
CA ALA A 113 16.93 -13.94 8.99
C ALA A 113 16.74 -12.45 8.77
N LEU A 114 16.17 -11.73 9.75
CA LEU A 114 16.01 -10.28 9.71
C LEU A 114 17.36 -9.56 9.66
N ASN A 115 18.33 -9.99 10.47
CA ASN A 115 19.68 -9.43 10.45
C ASN A 115 20.36 -9.61 9.09
N GLU A 116 20.17 -10.75 8.41
CA GLU A 116 20.69 -10.97 7.06
C GLU A 116 20.04 -10.01 6.05
N LEU A 117 18.73 -9.75 6.14
CA LEU A 117 18.05 -8.77 5.29
C LEU A 117 18.59 -7.34 5.52
N VAL A 118 18.73 -6.92 6.79
CA VAL A 118 19.26 -5.60 7.15
C VAL A 118 20.71 -5.45 6.67
N LYS A 119 21.54 -6.46 6.86
CA LYS A 119 22.93 -6.49 6.38
C LYS A 119 22.99 -6.41 4.85
N SER A 120 22.12 -7.11 4.15
CA SER A 120 22.02 -7.05 2.69
C SER A 120 21.67 -5.64 2.21
N ALA A 121 20.67 -5.01 2.82
CA ALA A 121 20.29 -3.63 2.51
C ALA A 121 21.43 -2.65 2.75
N SER A 122 22.12 -2.77 3.89
CA SER A 122 23.29 -1.92 4.23
C SER A 122 24.46 -2.12 3.29
N SER A 123 24.75 -3.37 2.90
CA SER A 123 25.84 -3.68 1.96
C SER A 123 25.54 -3.14 0.57
N LEU A 124 24.32 -3.31 0.07
CA LEU A 124 23.90 -2.77 -1.23
C LEU A 124 23.90 -1.24 -1.21
N ALA A 125 23.45 -0.62 -0.11
CA ALA A 125 23.49 0.82 0.08
C ALA A 125 24.92 1.35 0.03
N ALA A 126 25.88 0.68 0.67
CA ALA A 126 27.29 1.04 0.63
C ALA A 126 27.88 0.98 -0.78
N VAL A 127 27.56 -0.07 -1.56
CA VAL A 127 28.01 -0.21 -2.97
C VAL A 127 27.51 0.95 -3.84
N HIS A 128 26.32 1.46 -3.57
CA HIS A 128 25.70 2.54 -4.34
C HIS A 128 25.86 3.92 -3.71
N GLU A 129 26.64 4.07 -2.64
CA GLU A 129 26.76 5.32 -1.87
C GLU A 129 25.39 5.90 -1.47
N ALA A 130 24.45 5.03 -1.11
CA ALA A 130 23.07 5.35 -0.78
C ALA A 130 22.83 5.28 0.73
N GLN A 131 21.80 5.97 1.20
CA GLN A 131 21.33 5.87 2.59
C GLN A 131 20.18 4.83 2.66
N PRO A 132 20.30 3.77 3.48
CA PRO A 132 19.27 2.75 3.58
C PRO A 132 18.10 3.21 4.48
N TRP A 133 16.88 3.01 4.00
CA TRP A 133 15.66 3.35 4.71
C TRP A 133 14.56 2.32 4.51
N TRP A 134 13.84 2.04 5.58
CA TRP A 134 12.58 1.31 5.57
C TRP A 134 11.47 2.31 5.90
N LEU A 135 10.59 2.60 4.95
CA LEU A 135 9.50 3.56 5.11
C LEU A 135 8.16 2.83 5.25
N TYR A 136 7.24 3.44 6.00
CA TYR A 136 5.88 2.92 6.23
C TYR A 136 5.84 1.52 6.84
N VAL A 137 6.81 1.22 7.70
CA VAL A 137 6.87 -0.05 8.40
C VAL A 137 5.71 -0.16 9.39
N THR A 138 5.02 -1.29 9.37
CA THR A 138 3.91 -1.56 10.28
C THR A 138 4.37 -1.57 11.75
N ASP A 139 3.49 -1.18 12.65
CA ASP A 139 3.76 -1.14 14.09
C ASP A 139 4.27 -2.48 14.64
N THR A 140 3.70 -3.59 14.13
CA THR A 140 4.10 -4.95 14.54
C THR A 140 5.52 -5.34 14.13
N ALA A 141 6.08 -4.72 13.10
CA ALA A 141 7.43 -5.01 12.60
C ALA A 141 8.47 -3.96 13.03
N ALA A 142 8.02 -2.78 13.48
CA ALA A 142 8.88 -1.63 13.69
C ALA A 142 9.95 -1.85 14.78
N ALA A 143 9.58 -2.41 15.91
CA ALA A 143 10.51 -2.60 17.05
C ALA A 143 11.62 -3.59 16.68
N GLU A 144 11.25 -4.77 16.14
CA GLU A 144 12.20 -5.81 15.75
C GLU A 144 13.17 -5.35 14.65
N LEU A 145 12.64 -4.58 13.67
CA LEU A 145 13.45 -4.04 12.59
C LEU A 145 14.37 -2.90 13.07
N ALA A 146 13.89 -2.03 13.94
CA ALA A 146 14.69 -0.95 14.51
C ALA A 146 15.85 -1.49 15.37
N ASP A 147 15.59 -2.53 16.16
CA ASP A 147 16.62 -3.23 16.93
C ASP A 147 17.68 -3.85 15.99
N ALA A 148 17.25 -4.51 14.93
CA ALA A 148 18.17 -5.09 13.93
C ALA A 148 19.00 -4.03 13.18
N CYS A 149 18.44 -2.82 12.99
CA CYS A 149 19.15 -1.69 12.38
C CYS A 149 20.01 -0.91 13.40
N GLY A 150 19.83 -1.11 14.70
CA GLY A 150 20.50 -0.33 15.75
C GLY A 150 20.04 1.13 15.81
N THR A 151 18.78 1.41 15.43
CA THR A 151 18.22 2.77 15.34
C THR A 151 16.88 2.86 16.07
N LYS A 152 16.31 4.06 16.12
CA LYS A 152 14.98 4.28 16.69
C LYS A 152 13.96 4.50 15.58
N PRO A 153 12.76 3.91 15.67
CA PRO A 153 11.69 4.18 14.71
C PRO A 153 11.21 5.63 14.84
N MET A 154 10.88 6.25 13.71
CA MET A 154 10.29 7.58 13.60
C MET A 154 8.90 7.45 12.99
N GLN A 155 7.87 7.96 13.65
CA GLN A 155 6.50 7.86 13.14
C GLN A 155 6.33 8.74 11.89
N LEU A 156 5.82 8.15 10.80
CA LEU A 156 5.50 8.85 9.55
C LEU A 156 4.03 9.21 9.43
N GLY A 157 3.14 8.41 9.98
CA GLY A 157 1.71 8.57 9.86
C GLY A 157 0.96 7.41 10.50
N GLU A 158 -0.28 7.22 10.09
CA GLU A 158 -1.10 6.12 10.57
C GLU A 158 -1.80 5.45 9.37
N ASP A 159 -1.87 4.13 9.42
CA ASP A 159 -2.67 3.31 8.53
C ASP A 159 -4.05 3.08 9.13
N ALA A 160 -5.07 2.92 8.28
CA ALA A 160 -6.44 2.70 8.70
C ALA A 160 -7.04 1.45 8.08
N ARG A 161 -7.59 0.58 8.91
CA ARG A 161 -8.26 -0.67 8.52
C ARG A 161 -9.61 -0.78 9.22
N ILE A 162 -10.67 -1.13 8.48
CA ILE A 162 -11.97 -1.49 9.06
C ILE A 162 -12.00 -3.00 9.24
N PRO A 163 -12.07 -3.52 10.48
CA PRO A 163 -12.35 -4.94 10.72
C PRO A 163 -13.80 -5.25 10.36
N LEU A 164 -14.05 -6.41 9.75
CA LEU A 164 -15.35 -6.85 9.28
C LEU A 164 -15.77 -8.08 10.09
N PRO A 165 -16.38 -7.90 11.26
CA PRO A 165 -16.88 -9.00 12.09
C PRO A 165 -18.12 -9.63 11.47
N GLY A 166 -18.35 -10.92 11.76
CA GLY A 166 -19.51 -11.63 11.27
C GLY A 166 -19.47 -11.95 9.78
N SER A 167 -20.59 -11.91 9.11
CA SER A 167 -20.73 -12.32 7.71
C SER A 167 -21.56 -11.38 6.85
N THR A 168 -22.09 -10.30 7.43
CA THR A 168 -23.01 -9.39 6.77
C THR A 168 -22.70 -7.92 7.05
N PHE A 169 -23.18 -7.04 6.17
CA PHE A 169 -23.09 -5.60 6.39
C PHE A 169 -23.80 -5.14 7.69
N ASP A 170 -24.84 -5.83 8.12
CA ASP A 170 -25.51 -5.52 9.39
C ASP A 170 -24.64 -5.91 10.60
N ASP A 171 -23.81 -6.94 10.51
CA ASP A 171 -22.82 -7.27 11.55
C ASP A 171 -21.77 -6.15 11.69
N TYR A 172 -21.28 -5.62 10.58
CA TYR A 172 -20.42 -4.44 10.61
C TYR A 172 -21.13 -3.24 11.27
N LEU A 173 -22.39 -2.97 10.90
CA LEU A 173 -23.15 -1.88 11.50
C LEU A 173 -23.34 -2.10 12.99
N ALA A 174 -23.59 -3.33 13.45
CA ALA A 174 -23.81 -3.65 14.87
C ALA A 174 -22.61 -3.24 15.75
N GLY A 175 -21.40 -3.30 15.22
CA GLY A 175 -20.18 -2.83 15.88
C GLY A 175 -20.06 -1.31 16.05
N LEU A 176 -20.94 -0.52 15.41
CA LEU A 176 -20.85 0.93 15.43
C LEU A 176 -21.84 1.58 16.43
N PRO A 177 -21.54 2.80 16.94
CA PRO A 177 -22.48 3.58 17.74
C PRO A 177 -23.80 3.84 17.01
N SER A 178 -24.93 3.84 17.73
CA SER A 178 -26.28 3.99 17.13
C SER A 178 -26.40 5.20 16.19
N LYS A 179 -25.88 6.36 16.59
CA LYS A 179 -25.88 7.58 15.75
C LYS A 179 -25.18 7.34 14.40
N ARG A 180 -24.11 6.55 14.38
CA ARG A 180 -23.36 6.22 13.15
C ARG A 180 -24.14 5.26 12.26
N ARG A 181 -24.75 4.25 12.84
CA ARG A 181 -25.62 3.32 12.08
C ARG A 181 -26.73 4.06 11.35
N VAL A 182 -27.40 4.99 12.04
CA VAL A 182 -28.46 5.82 11.44
C VAL A 182 -27.93 6.68 10.30
N ALA A 183 -26.77 7.34 10.51
CA ALA A 183 -26.15 8.17 9.47
C ALA A 183 -25.76 7.33 8.24
N ILE A 184 -25.12 6.17 8.42
CA ILE A 184 -24.72 5.29 7.32
C ILE A 184 -25.94 4.79 6.53
N ARG A 185 -27.00 4.36 7.20
CA ARG A 185 -28.24 3.95 6.51
C ARG A 185 -28.86 5.08 5.69
N ARG A 186 -28.83 6.31 6.20
CA ARG A 186 -29.29 7.50 5.46
C ARG A 186 -28.40 7.80 4.26
N GLU A 187 -27.08 7.76 4.43
CA GLU A 187 -26.09 8.00 3.35
C GLU A 187 -26.23 6.95 2.23
N ARG A 188 -26.44 5.68 2.58
CA ARG A 188 -26.68 4.61 1.61
C ARG A 188 -28.00 4.79 0.87
N ARG A 189 -29.07 5.13 1.59
CA ARG A 189 -30.38 5.39 0.98
C ARG A 189 -30.33 6.55 -0.01
N ALA A 190 -29.73 7.68 0.38
CA ALA A 190 -29.59 8.84 -0.49
C ALA A 190 -28.81 8.49 -1.78
N PHE A 191 -27.79 7.65 -1.69
CA PHE A 191 -27.04 7.19 -2.85
C PHE A 191 -27.85 6.26 -3.74
N ALA A 192 -28.60 5.33 -3.17
CA ALA A 192 -29.48 4.43 -3.92
C ALA A 192 -30.59 5.21 -4.66
N GLU A 193 -31.15 6.24 -4.02
CA GLU A 193 -32.21 7.11 -4.59
C GLU A 193 -31.66 8.11 -5.62
N ALA A 194 -30.35 8.34 -5.65
CA ALA A 194 -29.73 9.29 -6.55
C ALA A 194 -29.77 8.89 -8.04
N GLY A 195 -30.16 7.65 -8.36
CA GLY A 195 -30.35 7.18 -9.74
C GLY A 195 -29.05 7.05 -10.53
N TYR A 196 -27.94 6.74 -9.87
CA TYR A 196 -26.73 6.28 -10.54
C TYR A 196 -26.91 4.86 -11.07
N GLU A 197 -26.38 4.57 -12.25
CA GLU A 197 -26.15 3.21 -12.70
C GLU A 197 -24.82 2.74 -12.10
N LEU A 198 -24.87 1.71 -11.27
CA LEU A 198 -23.69 1.12 -10.65
C LEU A 198 -23.18 -0.03 -11.50
N ARG A 199 -21.88 -0.03 -11.77
CA ARG A 199 -21.20 -1.10 -12.50
C ARG A 199 -19.99 -1.59 -11.73
N THR A 200 -19.80 -2.92 -11.70
CA THR A 200 -18.55 -3.56 -11.30
C THR A 200 -17.84 -3.95 -12.58
N GLN A 201 -16.60 -3.47 -12.74
CA GLN A 201 -15.84 -3.60 -13.97
C GLN A 201 -14.40 -4.02 -13.66
N ARG A 202 -13.69 -4.55 -14.64
CA ARG A 202 -12.25 -4.69 -14.59
C ARG A 202 -11.58 -3.36 -14.88
N LEU A 203 -10.37 -3.18 -14.36
CA LEU A 203 -9.64 -1.92 -14.55
C LEU A 203 -9.30 -1.67 -16.02
N SER A 204 -8.98 -2.72 -16.80
CA SER A 204 -8.71 -2.62 -18.24
C SER A 204 -9.89 -2.09 -19.06
N GLU A 205 -11.13 -2.35 -18.62
CA GLU A 205 -12.34 -1.94 -19.32
C GLU A 205 -12.67 -0.44 -19.16
N CYS A 206 -12.06 0.20 -18.16
CA CYS A 206 -12.43 1.58 -17.78
C CYS A 206 -11.24 2.48 -17.37
N ALA A 207 -10.01 2.09 -17.69
CA ALA A 207 -8.82 2.84 -17.30
C ALA A 207 -8.83 4.30 -17.77
N ASP A 208 -9.35 4.58 -18.97
CA ASP A 208 -9.38 5.94 -19.53
C ASP A 208 -10.32 6.87 -18.76
N PRO A 209 -11.62 6.55 -18.60
CA PRO A 209 -12.49 7.39 -17.79
C PRO A 209 -12.07 7.44 -16.33
N ALA A 210 -11.58 6.35 -15.74
CA ALA A 210 -11.06 6.34 -14.38
C ALA A 210 -9.83 7.24 -14.22
N GLY A 211 -8.91 7.24 -15.18
CA GLY A 211 -7.74 8.12 -15.20
C GLY A 211 -8.12 9.60 -15.22
N ALA A 212 -9.11 9.98 -16.02
CA ALA A 212 -9.62 11.35 -16.07
C ALA A 212 -10.22 11.79 -14.73
N LEU A 213 -10.94 10.92 -14.04
CA LEU A 213 -11.50 11.21 -12.72
C LEU A 213 -10.43 11.25 -11.62
N LEU A 214 -9.43 10.40 -11.72
CA LEU A 214 -8.28 10.41 -10.81
C LEU A 214 -7.48 11.70 -10.95
N ALA A 215 -7.27 12.20 -12.17
CA ALA A 215 -6.60 13.47 -12.42
C ALA A 215 -7.35 14.64 -11.75
N GLN A 216 -8.68 14.70 -11.84
CA GLN A 216 -9.49 15.71 -11.15
C GLN A 216 -9.34 15.64 -9.63
N LEU A 217 -9.25 14.43 -9.06
CA LEU A 217 -9.00 14.25 -7.63
C LEU A 217 -7.62 14.80 -7.24
N GLN A 218 -6.58 14.50 -8.02
CA GLN A 218 -5.22 14.98 -7.78
C GLN A 218 -5.17 16.51 -7.86
N GLU A 219 -5.76 17.11 -8.88
CA GLU A 219 -5.85 18.57 -9.03
C GLU A 219 -6.53 19.23 -7.82
N ARG A 220 -7.63 18.66 -7.34
CA ARG A 220 -8.34 19.14 -6.15
C ARG A 220 -7.47 19.13 -4.88
N HIS A 221 -6.52 18.20 -4.81
CA HIS A 221 -5.56 18.11 -3.70
C HIS A 221 -4.27 18.92 -3.95
N GLY A 222 -4.22 19.74 -4.99
CA GLY A 222 -3.07 20.59 -5.31
C GLY A 222 -1.92 19.86 -6.02
N HIS A 223 -2.21 18.69 -6.58
CA HIS A 223 -1.27 17.88 -7.36
C HIS A 223 -1.71 17.84 -8.83
N PRO A 224 -1.29 18.81 -9.67
CA PRO A 224 -1.68 18.81 -11.08
C PRO A 224 -1.32 17.47 -11.74
N ALA A 225 -2.27 16.87 -12.42
CA ALA A 225 -2.09 15.58 -13.07
C ALA A 225 -2.70 15.58 -14.46
N ASP A 226 -1.93 15.15 -15.44
CA ASP A 226 -2.42 14.94 -16.80
C ASP A 226 -3.37 13.72 -16.84
N PRO A 227 -4.62 13.88 -17.32
CA PRO A 227 -5.57 12.77 -17.45
C PRO A 227 -5.04 11.61 -18.30
N ALA A 228 -4.31 11.87 -19.38
CA ALA A 228 -3.75 10.84 -20.24
C ALA A 228 -2.63 10.06 -19.53
N PHE A 229 -1.83 10.74 -18.72
CA PHE A 229 -0.83 10.10 -17.88
C PHE A 229 -1.48 9.20 -16.83
N MET A 230 -2.52 9.68 -16.14
CA MET A 230 -3.25 8.88 -15.15
C MET A 230 -3.93 7.66 -15.78
N ALA A 231 -4.52 7.81 -16.96
CA ALA A 231 -5.11 6.70 -17.71
C ALA A 231 -4.06 5.64 -18.07
N ARG A 232 -2.87 6.07 -18.51
CA ARG A 232 -1.75 5.17 -18.80
C ARG A 232 -1.30 4.42 -17.52
N LEU A 233 -1.11 5.12 -16.40
CA LEU A 233 -0.78 4.47 -15.13
C LEU A 233 -1.77 3.38 -14.74
N LEU A 234 -3.07 3.64 -14.94
CA LEU A 234 -4.10 2.64 -14.64
C LEU A 234 -4.10 1.48 -15.61
N ARG A 235 -3.81 1.70 -16.90
CA ARG A 235 -3.63 0.61 -17.88
C ARG A 235 -2.43 -0.27 -17.55
N ASP A 236 -1.28 0.36 -17.26
CA ASP A 236 -0.07 -0.34 -16.88
C ASP A 236 -0.30 -1.16 -15.59
N GLN A 237 -1.06 -0.60 -14.65
CA GLN A 237 -1.44 -1.30 -13.43
C GLN A 237 -2.43 -2.46 -13.71
N ALA A 238 -3.38 -2.31 -14.63
CA ALA A 238 -4.27 -3.39 -15.04
C ALA A 238 -3.49 -4.56 -15.64
N GLU A 239 -2.57 -4.27 -16.57
CA GLU A 239 -1.71 -5.27 -17.22
C GLU A 239 -0.82 -5.97 -16.18
N GLY A 240 -0.04 -5.23 -15.40
CA GLY A 240 0.89 -5.79 -14.41
C GLY A 240 0.21 -6.59 -13.31
N MET A 241 -1.01 -6.22 -12.94
CA MET A 241 -1.82 -6.95 -11.96
C MET A 241 -2.73 -8.02 -12.58
N ALA A 242 -2.46 -8.44 -13.83
CA ALA A 242 -3.28 -9.42 -14.57
C ALA A 242 -4.78 -9.11 -14.46
N ASP A 243 -5.13 -7.84 -14.52
CA ASP A 243 -6.50 -7.30 -14.45
C ASP A 243 -7.31 -7.76 -13.22
N SER A 244 -6.61 -8.02 -12.09
CA SER A 244 -7.23 -8.42 -10.81
C SER A 244 -7.88 -7.25 -10.06
N GLY A 245 -7.70 -6.02 -10.54
CA GLY A 245 -8.30 -4.83 -9.96
C GLY A 245 -9.81 -4.76 -10.19
N VAL A 246 -10.57 -4.55 -9.12
CA VAL A 246 -12.03 -4.38 -9.15
C VAL A 246 -12.36 -2.90 -9.11
N VAL A 247 -13.11 -2.43 -10.08
CA VAL A 247 -13.61 -1.06 -10.15
C VAL A 247 -15.11 -1.05 -9.89
N LEU A 248 -15.52 -0.42 -8.79
CA LEU A 248 -16.92 -0.03 -8.56
C LEU A 248 -17.12 1.39 -9.09
N ALA A 249 -17.97 1.54 -10.08
CA ALA A 249 -18.18 2.79 -10.77
C ALA A 249 -19.65 3.23 -10.74
N ALA A 250 -19.87 4.54 -10.55
CA ALA A 250 -21.15 5.19 -10.69
C ALA A 250 -21.22 5.94 -12.02
N TYR A 251 -22.27 5.68 -12.77
CA TYR A 251 -22.54 6.30 -14.07
C TYR A 251 -23.78 7.21 -13.98
N ALA A 252 -23.69 8.37 -14.62
CA ALA A 252 -24.81 9.26 -14.85
C ALA A 252 -24.85 9.60 -16.34
N GLU A 253 -26.02 9.47 -16.98
CA GLU A 253 -26.19 9.76 -18.40
C GLU A 253 -25.16 9.06 -19.31
N GLY A 254 -24.87 7.80 -18.99
CA GLY A 254 -23.91 6.97 -19.73
C GLY A 254 -22.43 7.30 -19.52
N ARG A 255 -22.09 8.25 -18.63
CA ARG A 255 -20.72 8.64 -18.31
C ARG A 255 -20.35 8.20 -16.90
N MET A 256 -19.13 7.69 -16.74
CA MET A 256 -18.56 7.44 -15.41
C MET A 256 -18.36 8.79 -14.68
N VAL A 257 -18.95 8.94 -13.50
CA VAL A 257 -18.87 10.17 -12.72
C VAL A 257 -18.12 9.97 -11.39
N ALA A 258 -17.98 8.73 -10.96
CA ALA A 258 -17.18 8.40 -9.79
C ALA A 258 -16.77 6.93 -9.84
N PHE A 259 -15.62 6.60 -9.22
CA PHE A 259 -15.18 5.22 -9.09
C PHE A 259 -14.37 5.00 -7.82
N SER A 260 -14.26 3.74 -7.40
CA SER A 260 -13.24 3.21 -6.51
C SER A 260 -12.61 1.97 -7.11
N LEU A 261 -11.28 1.90 -7.03
CA LEU A 261 -10.45 0.74 -7.41
C LEU A 261 -9.95 0.07 -6.15
N PHE A 262 -10.11 -1.24 -6.05
CA PHE A 262 -9.55 -2.03 -4.97
C PHE A 262 -9.08 -3.40 -5.46
N TYR A 263 -8.28 -4.06 -4.63
CA TYR A 263 -7.77 -5.41 -4.85
C TYR A 263 -8.19 -6.31 -3.70
N ARG A 264 -8.45 -7.58 -4.01
CA ARG A 264 -8.67 -8.61 -3.00
C ARG A 264 -7.38 -9.40 -2.82
N GLN A 265 -6.80 -9.36 -1.63
CA GLN A 265 -5.58 -10.09 -1.30
C GLN A 265 -5.73 -10.79 0.04
N ALA A 266 -5.59 -12.10 0.05
CA ALA A 266 -5.87 -12.94 1.22
C ALA A 266 -7.28 -12.65 1.80
N ASP A 267 -7.35 -12.29 3.06
CA ASP A 267 -8.59 -11.96 3.78
C ASP A 267 -8.93 -10.46 3.81
N THR A 268 -8.31 -9.66 2.96
CA THR A 268 -8.42 -8.19 3.01
C THR A 268 -8.73 -7.60 1.63
N VAL A 269 -9.68 -6.66 1.59
CA VAL A 269 -9.92 -5.77 0.45
C VAL A 269 -9.04 -4.53 0.62
N TRP A 270 -8.22 -4.22 -0.38
CA TRP A 270 -7.26 -3.12 -0.37
C TRP A 270 -7.73 -1.99 -1.27
N LEU A 271 -8.27 -0.91 -0.69
CA LEU A 271 -8.61 0.29 -1.45
C LEU A 271 -7.34 0.92 -2.01
N ARG A 272 -7.34 1.19 -3.33
CA ARG A 272 -6.16 1.68 -4.03
C ARG A 272 -6.31 3.10 -4.57
N ALA A 273 -7.40 3.37 -5.25
CA ALA A 273 -7.63 4.67 -5.89
C ALA A 273 -9.12 4.99 -5.96
N THR A 274 -9.44 6.27 -6.01
CA THR A 274 -10.78 6.78 -6.28
C THR A 274 -10.70 7.98 -7.19
N GLY A 275 -11.80 8.33 -7.85
CA GLY A 275 -11.89 9.54 -8.65
C GLY A 275 -13.33 10.02 -8.79
N TYR A 276 -13.50 11.33 -9.03
CA TYR A 276 -14.82 11.96 -9.04
C TYR A 276 -14.88 13.08 -10.09
N ASP A 277 -15.97 13.12 -10.86
CA ASP A 277 -16.39 14.30 -11.62
C ASP A 277 -17.23 15.19 -10.72
N TYR A 278 -16.56 16.09 -10.00
CA TYR A 278 -17.19 16.92 -8.98
C TYR A 278 -18.32 17.80 -9.53
N ALA A 279 -18.32 18.11 -10.83
CA ALA A 279 -19.36 18.92 -11.46
C ALA A 279 -20.66 18.11 -11.71
N ARG A 280 -20.58 16.78 -11.76
CA ARG A 280 -21.69 15.87 -12.05
C ARG A 280 -22.13 15.01 -10.88
N LEU A 281 -21.49 15.14 -9.72
CA LEU A 281 -21.97 14.50 -8.51
C LEU A 281 -23.33 15.06 -8.10
N ARG A 282 -24.21 14.22 -7.59
CA ARG A 282 -25.57 14.56 -7.16
C ARG A 282 -25.66 14.94 -5.67
N GLY A 283 -24.50 14.95 -4.97
CA GLY A 283 -24.45 15.25 -3.54
C GLY A 283 -25.03 14.15 -2.66
N ALA A 284 -25.01 12.93 -3.14
CA ALA A 284 -25.65 11.75 -2.53
C ALA A 284 -24.66 10.88 -1.72
N HIS A 285 -23.64 11.50 -1.13
CA HIS A 285 -22.60 10.80 -0.35
C HIS A 285 -21.81 9.78 -1.17
N GLU A 286 -21.50 10.08 -2.42
CA GLU A 286 -20.81 9.22 -3.39
C GLU A 286 -19.48 8.72 -2.83
N TYR A 287 -18.68 9.61 -2.24
CA TYR A 287 -17.40 9.27 -1.60
C TYR A 287 -17.59 8.15 -0.56
N PHE A 288 -18.57 8.27 0.33
CA PHE A 288 -18.76 7.30 1.39
C PHE A 288 -19.26 5.96 0.88
N ASN A 289 -20.12 5.97 -0.13
CA ASN A 289 -20.62 4.75 -0.73
C ASN A 289 -19.55 4.00 -1.51
N LEU A 290 -18.78 4.68 -2.34
CA LEU A 290 -17.77 4.07 -3.19
C LEU A 290 -16.48 3.68 -2.43
N VAL A 291 -16.12 4.42 -1.37
CA VAL A 291 -14.89 4.16 -0.61
C VAL A 291 -15.10 3.16 0.54
N TYR A 292 -16.29 3.14 1.11
CA TYR A 292 -16.54 2.33 2.30
C TYR A 292 -17.65 1.29 2.09
N TYR A 293 -18.89 1.74 1.80
CA TYR A 293 -20.05 0.86 1.96
C TYR A 293 -20.12 -0.24 0.91
N LEU A 294 -19.92 0.08 -0.37
CA LEU A 294 -19.89 -0.90 -1.44
C LEU A 294 -18.66 -1.83 -1.37
N PRO A 295 -17.43 -1.34 -1.08
CA PRO A 295 -16.29 -2.22 -0.81
C PRO A 295 -16.47 -3.12 0.41
N ILE A 296 -17.18 -2.70 1.47
CA ILE A 296 -17.52 -3.56 2.62
C ILE A 296 -18.50 -4.67 2.20
N GLU A 297 -19.50 -4.34 1.39
CA GLU A 297 -20.43 -5.35 0.85
C GLU A 297 -19.70 -6.36 -0.03
N ASP A 298 -18.82 -5.88 -0.89
CA ASP A 298 -17.96 -6.74 -1.72
C ASP A 298 -17.06 -7.63 -0.85
N ALA A 299 -16.47 -7.08 0.20
CA ALA A 299 -15.62 -7.82 1.14
C ALA A 299 -16.38 -8.99 1.78
N TYR A 300 -17.59 -8.77 2.27
CA TYR A 300 -18.44 -9.83 2.82
C TYR A 300 -18.82 -10.86 1.76
N ALA A 301 -19.17 -10.43 0.55
CA ALA A 301 -19.53 -11.35 -0.53
C ALA A 301 -18.38 -12.30 -0.92
N HIS A 302 -17.13 -11.92 -0.64
CA HIS A 302 -15.92 -12.69 -0.94
C HIS A 302 -15.22 -13.24 0.30
N GLY A 303 -15.83 -13.18 1.49
CA GLY A 303 -15.30 -13.74 2.73
C GLY A 303 -14.07 -13.00 3.28
N ALA A 304 -13.88 -11.74 2.93
CA ALA A 304 -12.80 -10.93 3.48
C ALA A 304 -13.14 -10.49 4.91
N ALA A 305 -12.12 -10.44 5.77
CA ALA A 305 -12.22 -10.06 7.18
C ALA A 305 -11.93 -8.58 7.44
N ALA A 306 -11.46 -7.84 6.43
CA ALA A 306 -11.15 -6.42 6.58
C ALA A 306 -11.18 -5.63 5.27
N LEU A 307 -11.39 -4.30 5.42
CA LEU A 307 -11.14 -3.31 4.38
C LEU A 307 -9.96 -2.42 4.80
N HIS A 308 -8.86 -2.48 4.03
CA HIS A 308 -7.70 -1.62 4.20
C HIS A 308 -7.90 -0.32 3.43
N LEU A 309 -7.71 0.81 4.10
CA LEU A 309 -8.01 2.14 3.58
C LEU A 309 -6.77 3.02 3.42
N GLY A 310 -5.60 2.55 3.88
CA GLY A 310 -4.35 3.32 3.85
C GLY A 310 -4.36 4.54 4.75
N MET A 311 -3.43 5.44 4.47
CA MET A 311 -3.23 6.67 5.24
C MET A 311 -4.27 7.76 4.91
N GLU A 312 -4.15 8.89 5.59
CA GLU A 312 -4.93 10.13 5.42
C GLU A 312 -6.44 10.02 5.69
N SER A 313 -7.11 11.16 5.75
CA SER A 313 -8.55 11.25 6.03
C SER A 313 -9.01 10.42 7.24
N LEU A 314 -8.15 10.23 8.24
CA LEU A 314 -8.32 9.31 9.38
C LEU A 314 -9.64 9.56 10.12
N ARG A 315 -10.03 10.84 10.30
CA ARG A 315 -11.30 11.18 10.96
C ARG A 315 -12.52 10.59 10.23
N ALA A 316 -12.53 10.61 8.90
CA ALA A 316 -13.63 10.03 8.13
C ALA A 316 -13.66 8.52 8.24
N LYS A 317 -12.49 7.89 8.31
CA LYS A 317 -12.30 6.43 8.45
C LYS A 317 -12.70 5.95 9.85
N THR A 318 -12.22 6.58 10.91
CA THR A 318 -12.57 6.22 12.30
C THR A 318 -14.05 6.40 12.61
N LEU A 319 -14.70 7.41 12.04
CA LEU A 319 -16.16 7.55 12.13
C LEU A 319 -16.95 6.40 11.47
N ARG A 320 -16.28 5.56 10.66
CA ARG A 320 -16.82 4.36 10.02
C ARG A 320 -16.24 3.07 10.58
N GLY A 321 -15.68 3.14 11.79
CA GLY A 321 -15.20 1.97 12.51
C GLY A 321 -13.78 1.53 12.15
N ALA A 322 -13.02 2.37 11.43
CA ALA A 322 -11.62 2.05 11.20
C ALA A 322 -10.81 2.14 12.48
N VAL A 323 -9.94 1.17 12.66
CA VAL A 323 -8.85 1.16 13.64
C VAL A 323 -7.61 1.70 12.94
N THR A 324 -6.88 2.58 13.61
CA THR A 324 -5.61 3.12 13.11
C THR A 324 -4.42 2.46 13.79
N SER A 325 -3.32 2.35 13.06
CA SER A 325 -2.05 1.85 13.56
C SER A 325 -0.92 2.71 13.03
N PRO A 326 0.10 3.05 13.83
CA PRO A 326 1.20 3.88 13.37
C PRO A 326 2.02 3.18 12.28
N LEU A 327 2.56 4.00 11.39
CA LEU A 327 3.52 3.62 10.36
C LEU A 327 4.85 4.34 10.63
N TRP A 328 5.94 3.61 10.47
CA TRP A 328 7.24 4.03 10.94
C TRP A 328 8.26 4.14 9.80
N ALA A 329 9.19 5.10 9.93
CA ALA A 329 10.46 5.11 9.21
C ALA A 329 11.56 4.54 10.10
N ILE A 330 12.41 3.70 9.53
CA ILE A 330 13.55 3.12 10.21
C ILE A 330 14.77 3.34 9.32
N GLU A 331 15.75 4.05 9.85
CA GLU A 331 17.03 4.22 9.18
C GLU A 331 17.82 2.91 9.27
N GLY A 332 18.25 2.38 8.14
CA GLY A 332 19.10 1.21 8.12
C GLY A 332 20.48 1.53 8.68
N ALA A 333 21.22 0.52 9.12
CA ALA A 333 22.59 0.67 9.56
C ALA A 333 23.43 1.24 8.39
N GLY A 334 23.80 2.51 8.49
CA GLY A 334 24.67 3.16 7.52
C GLY A 334 26.10 2.64 7.67
N SER A 335 26.81 2.53 6.55
CA SER A 335 28.27 2.53 6.60
C SER A 335 28.70 3.79 7.36
N THR A 336 29.55 3.62 8.36
CA THR A 336 30.13 4.73 9.15
C THR A 336 31.15 5.52 8.31
N VAL A 337 30.71 6.10 7.22
CA VAL A 337 31.47 7.13 6.50
C VAL A 337 31.20 8.44 7.25
N GLY A 338 32.13 8.76 8.13
CA GLY A 338 32.40 10.05 8.74
C GLY A 338 31.18 10.95 9.01
N ARG A 339 30.59 10.89 10.21
CA ARG A 339 29.97 12.09 10.78
C ARG A 339 31.11 13.13 10.93
N PRO A 340 31.05 14.30 10.28
CA PRO A 340 31.94 15.38 10.63
C PRO A 340 31.66 15.70 12.10
N GLY A 341 32.70 15.56 12.95
CA GLY A 341 32.62 15.89 14.37
C GLY A 341 32.02 17.29 14.49
N ARG A 342 30.96 17.43 15.30
CA ARG A 342 30.54 18.76 15.77
C ARG A 342 31.71 19.38 16.54
N PRO A 343 32.05 20.69 16.26
CA PRO A 343 33.02 21.43 17.03
C PRO A 343 32.54 21.66 18.47
#